data_3b0b95bfe82bd5e472489d4b9b22973b
#
_entry.id   3b0b95bfe82bd5e472489d4b9b22973b
#
_cell.length_a   1.000
_cell.length_b   1.000
_cell.length_c   1.000
_cell.angle_alpha   90.00
_cell.angle_beta   90.00
_cell.angle_gamma   90.00
#
_symmetry.space_group_name_H-M   'P 1'
#
loop_
_entity.id
_entity.type
_entity.pdbx_description
1 polymer ?
#
loop_
_entity_poly.entity_id
_entity_poly.type
_entity_poly.pdbx_seq_one_letter_code
_entity_poly.pdbx_strand_id
1 'polypeptide(L)'
;MLAALAGSGLTGASVWVARNGVPSPGDEDAASGGLPRTVETLDAPGSTAGTAQVPSPDAPTVVDLFATWCARCDEQLASMRAVRGDYPDVSFVSVTNERVGDTLTRGDLADWWTANGGEWTLGVDPGSGVLAAFGANALPFVAITDADGEIVATHSGVASAATLRERLDTVT
;
A
#
# COMPACT_ATOMS: atom_id res chain seq x y z
N MET A 1 15.85 32.62 57.48
CA MET A 1 16.89 32.64 56.48
C MET A 1 16.46 31.76 55.31
N LEU A 2 16.34 32.42 54.19
CA LEU A 2 15.88 31.84 52.89
C LEU A 2 16.97 31.01 52.25
N ALA A 3 16.57 29.97 51.50
CA ALA A 3 17.24 29.61 50.27
C ALA A 3 16.26 28.88 49.34
N ALA A 4 15.89 29.57 48.29
CA ALA A 4 15.20 29.02 47.13
C ALA A 4 16.22 28.29 46.21
N LEU A 5 15.86 27.12 45.72
CA LEU A 5 16.56 26.50 44.62
C LEU A 5 15.56 26.21 43.51
N ALA A 6 15.62 27.02 42.46
CA ALA A 6 15.02 26.79 41.20
C ALA A 6 15.87 25.76 40.43
N GLY A 7 15.30 24.59 40.12
CA GLY A 7 15.92 23.58 39.28
C GLY A 7 15.43 23.70 37.84
N SER A 8 16.29 24.15 36.96
CA SER A 8 16.08 24.22 35.51
C SER A 8 16.25 22.85 34.89
N GLY A 9 15.22 22.36 34.23
CA GLY A 9 15.25 21.10 33.49
C GLY A 9 14.58 21.23 32.13
N LEU A 10 15.17 21.99 31.21
CA LEU A 10 14.69 22.11 29.81
C LEU A 10 15.87 22.26 28.84
N THR A 11 16.67 21.24 28.64
CA THR A 11 17.78 21.30 27.67
C THR A 11 17.92 20.07 26.76
N GLY A 12 17.01 19.10 26.82
CA GLY A 12 17.10 17.90 25.96
C GLY A 12 16.45 18.02 24.59
N ALA A 13 15.33 18.72 24.48
CA ALA A 13 14.54 18.78 23.24
C ALA A 13 15.17 19.67 22.15
N SER A 14 15.78 20.79 22.55
CA SER A 14 16.31 21.79 21.60
C SER A 14 17.55 21.31 20.83
N VAL A 15 18.34 20.42 21.40
CA VAL A 15 19.57 19.89 20.75
C VAL A 15 19.24 18.83 19.70
N TRP A 16 18.14 18.08 19.90
CA TRP A 16 17.71 17.06 18.95
C TRP A 16 17.18 17.68 17.64
N VAL A 17 16.35 18.72 17.73
CA VAL A 17 15.83 19.47 16.58
C VAL A 17 16.96 20.12 15.76
N ALA A 18 17.99 20.64 16.40
CA ALA A 18 19.10 21.29 15.71
C ALA A 18 19.97 20.31 14.89
N ARG A 19 19.95 19.00 15.22
CA ARG A 19 20.70 17.96 14.51
C ARG A 19 19.91 17.25 13.43
N ASN A 20 18.60 17.13 13.58
CA ASN A 20 17.76 16.30 12.71
C ASN A 20 16.76 17.10 11.85
N GLY A 21 16.73 18.41 11.98
CA GLY A 21 15.75 19.28 11.33
C GLY A 21 14.38 19.25 12.03
N VAL A 22 13.49 20.14 11.61
CA VAL A 22 12.08 20.11 12.03
C VAL A 22 11.37 19.14 11.09
N PRO A 23 10.63 18.12 11.58
CA PRO A 23 9.81 17.28 10.72
C PRO A 23 8.85 18.14 9.90
N SER A 24 8.80 17.91 8.60
CA SER A 24 7.80 18.56 7.76
C SER A 24 6.41 17.98 8.08
N PRO A 25 5.31 18.74 7.92
CA PRO A 25 3.96 18.24 8.20
C PRO A 25 3.53 17.00 7.43
N GLY A 26 4.30 16.57 6.42
CA GLY A 26 4.09 15.31 5.70
C GLY A 26 4.85 14.10 6.23
N ASP A 27 5.80 14.30 7.17
CA ASP A 27 6.58 13.19 7.73
C ASP A 27 5.87 12.49 8.91
N GLU A 28 4.89 13.15 9.51
CA GLU A 28 4.13 12.61 10.64
C GLU A 28 3.07 11.59 10.19
N ASP A 29 2.52 11.73 8.99
CA ASP A 29 1.55 10.78 8.41
C ASP A 29 2.23 9.46 8.00
N ALA A 30 3.50 9.49 7.61
CA ALA A 30 4.29 8.29 7.33
C ALA A 30 4.60 7.46 8.58
N ALA A 31 4.64 8.07 9.77
CA ALA A 31 4.92 7.40 11.05
C ALA A 31 3.66 6.90 11.76
N SER A 32 2.46 7.42 11.41
CA SER A 32 1.21 7.16 12.13
C SER A 32 0.34 6.03 11.56
N GLY A 33 0.85 5.18 10.67
CA GLY A 33 0.16 3.97 10.20
C GLY A 33 -1.15 4.19 9.42
N GLY A 34 -1.52 5.44 9.11
CA GLY A 34 -2.73 5.81 8.37
C GLY A 34 -2.64 5.61 6.86
N LEU A 35 -3.78 5.66 6.17
CA LEU A 35 -3.92 5.74 4.72
C LEU A 35 -4.08 7.21 4.29
N PRO A 36 -3.69 7.59 3.07
CA PRO A 36 -2.98 6.77 2.06
C PRO A 36 -1.50 6.58 2.35
N ARG A 37 -0.89 5.55 1.74
CA ARG A 37 0.55 5.28 1.80
C ARG A 37 1.19 5.49 0.45
N THR A 38 2.36 6.11 0.41
CA THR A 38 3.16 6.19 -0.81
C THR A 38 4.01 4.94 -0.96
N VAL A 39 3.89 4.28 -2.11
CA VAL A 39 4.70 3.11 -2.47
C VAL A 39 5.54 3.42 -3.69
N GLU A 40 6.68 2.75 -3.82
CA GLU A 40 7.43 2.74 -5.06
C GLU A 40 6.70 1.87 -6.09
N THR A 41 6.66 2.30 -7.36
CA THR A 41 6.08 1.52 -8.46
C THR A 41 7.15 1.05 -9.44
N LEU A 42 6.89 -0.09 -10.09
CA LEU A 42 7.78 -0.68 -11.08
C LEU A 42 7.26 -0.44 -12.50
N ASP A 43 8.21 -0.41 -13.44
CA ASP A 43 7.91 -0.46 -14.87
C ASP A 43 7.54 -1.90 -15.26
N ALA A 44 6.27 -2.11 -15.60
CA ALA A 44 5.68 -3.40 -15.95
C ALA A 44 4.37 -3.15 -16.72
N PRO A 45 3.76 -4.16 -17.35
CA PRO A 45 2.47 -3.99 -18.00
C PRO A 45 1.44 -3.31 -17.08
N GLY A 46 0.86 -2.19 -17.53
CA GLY A 46 -0.11 -1.38 -16.79
C GLY A 46 0.47 -0.53 -15.64
N SER A 47 1.78 -0.57 -15.44
CA SER A 47 2.48 0.16 -14.38
C SER A 47 3.69 0.93 -14.92
N THR A 48 3.94 2.09 -14.36
CA THR A 48 5.10 2.93 -14.70
C THR A 48 5.98 3.11 -13.47
N ALA A 49 7.30 3.05 -13.64
CA ALA A 49 8.25 3.29 -12.55
C ALA A 49 8.09 4.70 -11.96
N GLY A 50 8.07 4.80 -10.63
CA GLY A 50 7.87 6.04 -9.91
C GLY A 50 7.32 5.80 -8.51
N THR A 51 6.28 6.53 -8.14
CA THR A 51 5.57 6.34 -6.88
C THR A 51 4.05 6.46 -7.10
N ALA A 52 3.28 5.77 -6.27
CA ALA A 52 1.83 5.89 -6.25
C ALA A 52 1.33 6.00 -4.79
N GLN A 53 0.19 6.65 -4.61
CA GLN A 53 -0.54 6.62 -3.34
C GLN A 53 -1.49 5.41 -3.32
N VAL A 54 -1.57 4.75 -2.17
CA VAL A 54 -2.42 3.58 -1.94
C VAL A 54 -3.26 3.81 -0.68
N PRO A 55 -4.59 3.89 -0.79
CA PRO A 55 -5.38 3.87 -2.00
C PRO A 55 -5.11 5.08 -2.92
N SER A 56 -5.55 5.01 -4.18
CA SER A 56 -5.45 6.12 -5.14
C SER A 56 -6.29 7.31 -4.67
N PRO A 57 -5.82 8.55 -4.82
CA PRO A 57 -6.61 9.72 -4.49
C PRO A 57 -7.79 9.88 -5.46
N ASP A 58 -8.92 10.35 -4.96
CA ASP A 58 -10.10 10.75 -5.72
C ASP A 58 -10.73 9.62 -6.58
N ALA A 59 -10.45 8.35 -6.27
CA ALA A 59 -11.02 7.21 -6.99
C ALA A 59 -11.21 6.01 -6.07
N PRO A 60 -12.33 5.27 -6.19
CA PRO A 60 -12.44 3.97 -5.55
C PRO A 60 -11.26 3.09 -5.95
N THR A 61 -10.72 2.34 -5.01
CA THR A 61 -9.50 1.56 -5.28
C THR A 61 -9.64 0.12 -4.83
N VAL A 62 -9.27 -0.81 -5.71
CA VAL A 62 -8.98 -2.21 -5.34
C VAL A 62 -7.50 -2.32 -5.04
N VAL A 63 -7.18 -2.63 -3.80
CA VAL A 63 -5.80 -2.88 -3.34
C VAL A 63 -5.64 -4.37 -3.13
N ASP A 64 -4.74 -4.99 -3.89
CA ASP A 64 -4.35 -6.38 -3.75
C ASP A 64 -2.97 -6.46 -3.11
N LEU A 65 -2.87 -7.26 -2.07
CA LEU A 65 -1.61 -7.54 -1.39
C LEU A 65 -1.18 -8.96 -1.71
N PHE A 66 0.02 -9.09 -2.28
CA PHE A 66 0.51 -10.34 -2.82
C PHE A 66 2.00 -10.57 -2.51
N ALA A 67 2.48 -11.76 -2.84
CA ALA A 67 3.90 -12.07 -2.93
C ALA A 67 4.14 -13.09 -4.06
N THR A 68 5.33 -13.07 -4.65
CA THR A 68 5.69 -13.98 -5.76
C THR A 68 5.74 -15.44 -5.34
N TRP A 69 6.02 -15.71 -4.06
CA TRP A 69 6.03 -17.06 -3.46
C TRP A 69 4.65 -17.54 -2.98
N CYS A 70 3.63 -16.70 -3.06
CA CYS A 70 2.27 -17.01 -2.59
C CYS A 70 1.54 -17.83 -3.66
N ALA A 71 1.29 -19.11 -3.37
CA ALA A 71 0.74 -20.07 -4.33
C ALA A 71 -0.71 -19.79 -4.81
N ARG A 72 -1.40 -18.80 -4.24
CA ARG A 72 -2.78 -18.44 -4.61
C ARG A 72 -2.93 -16.98 -5.06
N CYS A 73 -1.82 -16.25 -5.12
CA CYS A 73 -1.86 -14.85 -5.52
C CYS A 73 -2.07 -14.68 -7.04
N ASP A 74 -1.65 -15.66 -7.85
CA ASP A 74 -1.96 -15.73 -9.27
C ASP A 74 -3.47 -15.89 -9.53
N GLU A 75 -4.18 -16.71 -8.73
CA GLU A 75 -5.64 -16.83 -8.79
C GLU A 75 -6.33 -15.50 -8.48
N GLN A 76 -5.78 -14.72 -7.52
CA GLN A 76 -6.31 -13.39 -7.19
C GLN A 76 -6.13 -12.42 -8.35
N LEU A 77 -4.95 -12.39 -8.98
CA LEU A 77 -4.72 -11.57 -10.17
C LEU A 77 -5.68 -11.93 -11.31
N ALA A 78 -5.93 -13.22 -11.53
CA ALA A 78 -6.89 -13.68 -12.53
C ALA A 78 -8.31 -13.17 -12.25
N SER A 79 -8.73 -13.15 -10.98
CA SER A 79 -10.03 -12.62 -10.55
C SER A 79 -10.14 -11.11 -10.79
N MET A 80 -9.08 -10.35 -10.48
CA MET A 80 -9.02 -8.91 -10.70
C MET A 80 -9.07 -8.57 -12.18
N ARG A 81 -8.28 -9.28 -13.00
CA ARG A 81 -8.29 -9.11 -14.45
C ARG A 81 -9.67 -9.35 -15.07
N ALA A 82 -10.43 -10.33 -14.55
CA ALA A 82 -11.77 -10.64 -15.03
C ALA A 82 -12.81 -9.56 -14.73
N VAL A 83 -12.55 -8.67 -13.79
CA VAL A 83 -13.52 -7.62 -13.40
C VAL A 83 -13.07 -6.22 -13.81
N ARG A 84 -11.76 -5.97 -13.90
CA ARG A 84 -11.20 -4.62 -14.11
C ARG A 84 -11.82 -3.86 -15.29
N GLY A 85 -12.08 -4.56 -16.39
CA GLY A 85 -12.66 -3.95 -17.60
C GLY A 85 -14.10 -3.46 -17.42
N ASP A 86 -14.82 -3.96 -16.43
CA ASP A 86 -16.20 -3.58 -16.13
C ASP A 86 -16.26 -2.29 -15.27
N TYR A 87 -15.15 -1.87 -14.67
CA TYR A 87 -15.05 -0.74 -13.72
C TYR A 87 -13.95 0.25 -14.13
N PRO A 88 -14.13 1.03 -15.21
CA PRO A 88 -13.09 1.91 -15.75
C PRO A 88 -12.71 3.07 -14.81
N ASP A 89 -13.59 3.47 -13.90
CA ASP A 89 -13.37 4.57 -12.94
C ASP A 89 -12.78 4.08 -11.61
N VAL A 90 -12.50 2.78 -11.48
CA VAL A 90 -11.87 2.19 -10.29
C VAL A 90 -10.37 2.00 -10.53
N SER A 91 -9.56 2.46 -9.61
CA SER A 91 -8.13 2.18 -9.59
C SER A 91 -7.85 0.76 -9.12
N PHE A 92 -6.92 0.08 -9.79
CA PHE A 92 -6.41 -1.23 -9.37
C PHE A 92 -4.93 -1.09 -9.04
N VAL A 93 -4.54 -1.54 -7.85
CA VAL A 93 -3.16 -1.50 -7.37
C VAL A 93 -2.83 -2.82 -6.69
N SER A 94 -1.76 -3.47 -7.12
CA SER A 94 -1.20 -4.62 -6.39
C SER A 94 0.12 -4.23 -5.74
N VAL A 95 0.29 -4.59 -4.47
CA VAL A 95 1.47 -4.24 -3.69
C VAL A 95 2.08 -5.49 -3.08
N THR A 96 3.38 -5.67 -3.26
CA THR A 96 4.15 -6.71 -2.55
C THR A 96 5.01 -6.09 -1.46
N ASN A 97 5.14 -6.80 -0.34
CA ASN A 97 6.08 -6.42 0.72
C ASN A 97 7.45 -7.09 0.57
N GLU A 98 7.70 -7.75 -0.55
CA GLU A 98 8.99 -8.38 -0.82
C GLU A 98 10.08 -7.33 -1.02
N ARG A 99 11.27 -7.67 -0.56
CA ARG A 99 12.44 -6.84 -0.77
C ARG A 99 13.01 -7.10 -2.17
N VAL A 100 12.88 -6.10 -3.02
CA VAL A 100 13.54 -6.09 -4.32
C VAL A 100 15.02 -5.79 -4.13
N GLY A 101 15.89 -6.68 -4.64
CA GLY A 101 17.34 -6.62 -4.48
C GLY A 101 18.03 -7.81 -5.16
N ASP A 102 19.01 -8.42 -4.49
CA ASP A 102 19.83 -9.46 -5.09
C ASP A 102 19.08 -10.79 -5.31
N THR A 103 18.11 -11.12 -4.46
CA THR A 103 17.37 -12.39 -4.49
C THR A 103 16.12 -12.33 -5.37
N LEU A 104 15.43 -11.20 -5.36
CA LEU A 104 14.29 -10.91 -6.22
C LEU A 104 14.57 -9.57 -6.88
N THR A 105 14.99 -9.59 -8.14
CA THR A 105 15.26 -8.36 -8.88
C THR A 105 13.98 -7.67 -9.35
N ARG A 106 14.06 -6.41 -9.77
CA ARG A 106 12.93 -5.70 -10.41
C ARG A 106 12.47 -6.43 -11.67
N GLY A 107 13.42 -6.97 -12.42
CA GLY A 107 13.13 -7.78 -13.63
C GLY A 107 12.37 -9.04 -13.29
N ASP A 108 12.80 -9.81 -12.29
CA ASP A 108 12.10 -11.02 -11.86
C ASP A 108 10.65 -10.74 -11.42
N LEU A 109 10.44 -9.63 -10.70
CA LEU A 109 9.09 -9.23 -10.28
C LEU A 109 8.23 -8.79 -11.46
N ALA A 110 8.79 -8.04 -12.41
CA ALA A 110 8.09 -7.63 -13.63
C ALA A 110 7.77 -8.83 -14.55
N ASP A 111 8.67 -9.81 -14.63
CA ASP A 111 8.45 -11.04 -15.37
C ASP A 111 7.36 -11.90 -14.73
N TRP A 112 7.38 -12.03 -13.40
CA TRP A 112 6.32 -12.72 -12.65
C TRP A 112 4.97 -12.03 -12.87
N TRP A 113 4.93 -10.70 -12.78
CA TRP A 113 3.75 -9.88 -13.02
C TRP A 113 3.15 -10.11 -14.41
N THR A 114 3.99 -10.07 -15.42
CA THR A 114 3.62 -10.31 -16.81
C THR A 114 3.10 -11.74 -17.02
N ALA A 115 3.79 -12.72 -16.47
CA ALA A 115 3.41 -14.15 -16.59
C ALA A 115 2.05 -14.45 -15.95
N ASN A 116 1.68 -13.72 -14.89
CA ASN A 116 0.39 -13.85 -14.21
C ASN A 116 -0.69 -12.86 -14.70
N GLY A 117 -0.40 -12.11 -15.77
CA GLY A 117 -1.34 -11.23 -16.46
C GLY A 117 -1.72 -9.99 -15.65
N GLY A 118 -0.78 -9.45 -14.88
CA GLY A 118 -0.91 -8.15 -14.27
C GLY A 118 -0.86 -7.04 -15.33
N GLU A 119 -1.80 -6.10 -15.27
CA GLU A 119 -1.93 -5.00 -16.26
C GLU A 119 -2.39 -3.69 -15.60
N TRP A 120 -2.06 -3.47 -14.34
CA TRP A 120 -2.37 -2.27 -13.56
C TRP A 120 -1.16 -1.88 -12.69
N THR A 121 -1.32 -0.93 -11.79
CA THR A 121 -0.21 -0.43 -10.96
C THR A 121 0.39 -1.52 -10.09
N LEU A 122 1.70 -1.72 -10.22
CA LEU A 122 2.51 -2.64 -9.45
C LEU A 122 3.40 -1.87 -8.47
N GLY A 123 3.14 -2.03 -7.18
CA GLY A 123 3.85 -1.36 -6.11
C GLY A 123 4.71 -2.31 -5.26
N VAL A 124 5.74 -1.76 -4.65
CA VAL A 124 6.58 -2.44 -3.65
C VAL A 124 6.62 -1.64 -2.35
N ASP A 125 6.43 -2.34 -1.24
CA ASP A 125 6.45 -1.80 0.11
C ASP A 125 7.22 -2.73 1.06
N PRO A 126 8.56 -2.79 0.98
CA PRO A 126 9.37 -3.70 1.77
C PRO A 126 9.27 -3.47 3.29
N GLY A 127 8.70 -2.35 3.69
CA GLY A 127 8.40 -2.02 5.09
C GLY A 127 7.10 -2.61 5.60
N SER A 128 6.28 -3.22 4.74
CA SER A 128 4.94 -3.75 5.06
C SER A 128 3.97 -2.71 5.65
N GLY A 129 4.19 -1.44 5.37
CA GLY A 129 3.36 -0.36 5.87
C GLY A 129 1.95 -0.38 5.30
N VAL A 130 1.79 -0.77 4.03
CA VAL A 130 0.50 -0.95 3.37
C VAL A 130 -0.25 -2.13 3.97
N LEU A 131 0.42 -3.29 4.16
CA LEU A 131 -0.17 -4.46 4.80
C LEU A 131 -0.69 -4.10 6.21
N ALA A 132 0.13 -3.40 6.98
CA ALA A 132 -0.23 -2.98 8.33
C ALA A 132 -1.42 -2.01 8.34
N ALA A 133 -1.45 -1.03 7.42
CA ALA A 133 -2.51 -0.03 7.32
C ALA A 133 -3.87 -0.66 6.95
N PHE A 134 -3.88 -1.70 6.12
CA PHE A 134 -5.09 -2.46 5.78
C PHE A 134 -5.41 -3.61 6.75
N GLY A 135 -4.56 -3.86 7.76
CA GLY A 135 -4.75 -4.95 8.71
C GLY A 135 -4.57 -6.35 8.10
N ALA A 136 -3.83 -6.46 7.00
CA ALA A 136 -3.59 -7.73 6.32
C ALA A 136 -2.65 -8.62 7.16
N ASN A 137 -3.08 -9.86 7.41
CA ASN A 137 -2.32 -10.85 8.18
C ASN A 137 -2.06 -12.16 7.40
N ALA A 138 -2.53 -12.24 6.16
CA ALA A 138 -2.33 -13.38 5.25
C ALA A 138 -2.38 -12.87 3.80
N LEU A 139 -1.84 -13.66 2.85
CA LEU A 139 -1.87 -13.39 1.42
C LEU A 139 -2.56 -14.52 0.65
N PRO A 140 -3.23 -14.24 -0.48
CA PRO A 140 -3.56 -12.88 -0.95
C PRO A 140 -4.53 -12.19 0.00
N PHE A 141 -4.55 -10.86 -0.05
CA PHE A 141 -5.50 -10.04 0.69
C PHE A 141 -5.98 -8.92 -0.22
N VAL A 142 -7.27 -8.67 -0.25
CA VAL A 142 -7.86 -7.58 -1.04
C VAL A 142 -8.57 -6.61 -0.11
N ALA A 143 -8.34 -5.32 -0.31
CA ALA A 143 -9.14 -4.25 0.25
C ALA A 143 -9.80 -3.45 -0.88
N ILE A 144 -10.98 -2.94 -0.63
CA ILE A 144 -11.68 -2.02 -1.52
C ILE A 144 -11.95 -0.75 -0.71
N THR A 145 -11.56 0.38 -1.27
CA THR A 145 -11.86 1.69 -0.70
C THR A 145 -12.79 2.47 -1.62
N ASP A 146 -13.51 3.41 -1.03
CA ASP A 146 -14.25 4.42 -1.79
C ASP A 146 -13.30 5.54 -2.30
N ALA A 147 -13.88 6.57 -2.93
CA ALA A 147 -13.12 7.70 -3.48
C ALA A 147 -12.51 8.61 -2.41
N ASP A 148 -12.99 8.55 -1.17
CA ASP A 148 -12.42 9.28 -0.03
C ASP A 148 -11.28 8.50 0.64
N GLY A 149 -11.01 7.27 0.15
CA GLY A 149 -9.97 6.37 0.68
C GLY A 149 -10.40 5.57 1.91
N GLU A 150 -11.67 5.61 2.29
CA GLU A 150 -12.20 4.82 3.39
C GLU A 150 -12.38 3.35 3.00
N ILE A 151 -11.96 2.44 3.88
CA ILE A 151 -12.05 1.00 3.62
C ILE A 151 -13.52 0.56 3.72
N VAL A 152 -14.09 0.12 2.61
CA VAL A 152 -15.49 -0.37 2.55
C VAL A 152 -15.59 -1.88 2.59
N ALA A 153 -14.55 -2.60 2.16
CA ALA A 153 -14.50 -4.05 2.25
C ALA A 153 -13.06 -4.57 2.33
N THR A 154 -12.89 -5.70 3.00
CA THR A 154 -11.64 -6.48 2.97
C THR A 154 -11.95 -7.95 2.78
N HIS A 155 -11.01 -8.68 2.17
CA HIS A 155 -11.10 -10.12 1.97
C HIS A 155 -9.74 -10.77 2.14
N SER A 156 -9.64 -11.74 3.04
CA SER A 156 -8.43 -12.55 3.25
C SER A 156 -8.56 -13.86 2.47
N GLY A 157 -7.54 -14.21 1.73
CA GLY A 157 -7.57 -15.28 0.73
C GLY A 157 -8.07 -14.78 -0.63
N VAL A 158 -8.34 -15.69 -1.56
CA VAL A 158 -8.76 -15.34 -2.92
C VAL A 158 -10.21 -14.83 -2.92
N ALA A 159 -10.39 -13.57 -3.28
CA ALA A 159 -11.68 -12.99 -3.62
C ALA A 159 -12.04 -13.36 -5.07
N SER A 160 -13.14 -14.08 -5.26
CA SER A 160 -13.60 -14.42 -6.61
C SER A 160 -14.04 -13.18 -7.40
N ALA A 161 -14.06 -13.28 -8.74
CA ALA A 161 -14.59 -12.23 -9.59
C ALA A 161 -16.02 -11.82 -9.22
N ALA A 162 -16.86 -12.77 -8.81
CA ALA A 162 -18.23 -12.49 -8.34
C ALA A 162 -18.22 -11.69 -7.03
N THR A 163 -17.37 -12.07 -6.08
CA THR A 163 -17.19 -11.33 -4.82
C THR A 163 -16.68 -9.91 -5.05
N LEU A 164 -15.71 -9.75 -5.97
CA LEU A 164 -15.19 -8.42 -6.32
C LEU A 164 -16.29 -7.54 -6.92
N ARG A 165 -17.08 -8.06 -7.88
CA ARG A 165 -18.19 -7.30 -8.46
C ARG A 165 -19.20 -6.87 -7.41
N GLU A 166 -19.65 -7.80 -6.56
CA GLU A 166 -20.60 -7.49 -5.48
C GLU A 166 -20.14 -6.32 -4.61
N ARG A 167 -18.84 -6.24 -4.32
CA ARG A 167 -18.27 -5.16 -3.50
C ARG A 167 -18.09 -3.87 -4.29
N LEU A 168 -17.62 -3.96 -5.52
CA LEU A 168 -17.42 -2.80 -6.39
C LEU A 168 -18.72 -2.08 -6.72
N ASP A 169 -19.81 -2.81 -6.94
CA ASP A 169 -21.16 -2.26 -7.18
C ASP A 169 -21.67 -1.41 -6.00
N THR A 170 -21.02 -1.49 -4.83
CA THR A 170 -21.40 -0.67 -3.66
C THR A 170 -20.65 0.67 -3.59
N VAL A 171 -19.60 0.86 -4.37
CA VAL A 171 -18.72 2.05 -4.33
C VAL A 171 -18.63 2.79 -5.67
N THR A 172 -19.26 2.27 -6.70
CA THR A 172 -19.40 2.87 -8.04
C THR A 172 -20.87 3.16 -8.33
#